data_4ac6f4bfa0b5bf75329d8e1a69ee6ad7
#
_entry.id   4ac6f4bfa0b5bf75329d8e1a69ee6ad7
#
_cell.length_a   1.000
_cell.length_b   1.000
_cell.length_c   1.000
_cell.angle_alpha   90.00
_cell.angle_beta   90.00
_cell.angle_gamma   90.00
#
_symmetry.space_group_name_H-M   'P 1'
#
loop_
_entity.id
_entity.type
_entity.pdbx_description
1 polymer ?
#
loop_
_entity_poly.entity_id
_entity_poly.type
_entity_poly.pdbx_seq_one_letter_code
_entity_poly.pdbx_strand_id
1 'polypeptide(L)'
;MDKITVRIVGGLGNQLHGYAFGICLSQRLGCSVIFDCESGYWDDPYGRQFLLDEFPHIKIQKASLPRTRVGILVFKLLRKLSIFLSSLVPLKFRTHVLEGTPTRYRPDIFYSSYVFNPYFMGYWASYRYLQESELSLRRLLQPPEPKQSEIILRLVKKVQLCFLDSKIPKL
;
A
#
# COMPACT_ATOMS: atom_id res chain seq x y z
N MET A 1 7.17 -20.47 1.14
CA MET A 1 6.50 -19.24 0.67
C MET A 1 7.54 -18.40 -0.04
N ASP A 2 7.31 -18.07 -1.32
CA ASP A 2 8.34 -17.42 -2.15
C ASP A 2 8.04 -15.92 -2.38
N LYS A 3 6.78 -15.54 -2.22
CA LYS A 3 6.32 -14.18 -2.48
C LYS A 3 5.06 -13.84 -1.70
N ILE A 4 4.88 -12.54 -1.48
CA ILE A 4 3.62 -11.96 -1.03
C ILE A 4 3.06 -11.02 -2.12
N THR A 5 1.74 -10.81 -2.12
CA THR A 5 1.12 -9.80 -2.99
C THR A 5 0.43 -8.76 -2.11
N VAL A 6 0.67 -7.48 -2.39
CA VAL A 6 0.03 -6.37 -1.68
C VAL A 6 -0.79 -5.55 -2.67
N ARG A 7 -2.07 -5.37 -2.38
CA ARG A 7 -2.96 -4.53 -3.17
C ARG A 7 -2.79 -3.08 -2.80
N ILE A 8 -2.47 -2.26 -3.79
CA ILE A 8 -2.37 -0.81 -3.63
C ILE A 8 -3.73 -0.17 -3.93
N VAL A 9 -4.18 0.71 -3.04
CA VAL A 9 -5.50 1.36 -3.14
C VAL A 9 -5.45 2.81 -2.63
N GLY A 10 -6.42 3.60 -3.05
CA GLY A 10 -6.65 4.94 -2.51
C GLY A 10 -5.71 6.01 -3.07
N GLY A 11 -5.65 7.16 -2.39
CA GLY A 11 -4.79 8.29 -2.76
C GLY A 11 -3.31 8.03 -2.47
N LEU A 12 -2.44 8.95 -2.88
CA LEU A 12 -0.98 8.83 -2.81
C LEU A 12 -0.48 8.40 -1.41
N GLY A 13 -0.97 9.00 -0.33
CA GLY A 13 -0.57 8.63 1.04
C GLY A 13 -0.85 7.15 1.34
N ASN A 14 -2.03 6.64 0.97
CA ASN A 14 -2.37 5.23 1.16
C ASN A 14 -1.52 4.31 0.28
N GLN A 15 -1.18 4.74 -0.94
CA GLN A 15 -0.29 4.00 -1.83
C GLN A 15 1.11 3.86 -1.22
N LEU A 16 1.65 4.95 -0.65
CA LEU A 16 2.94 4.95 0.04
C LEU A 16 2.93 4.02 1.25
N HIS A 17 1.85 4.02 2.05
CA HIS A 17 1.70 3.10 3.18
C HIS A 17 1.64 1.64 2.72
N GLY A 18 0.83 1.31 1.71
CA GLY A 18 0.73 -0.04 1.17
C GLY A 18 2.06 -0.54 0.61
N TYR A 19 2.79 0.32 -0.10
CA TYR A 19 4.12 0.01 -0.62
C TYR A 19 5.11 -0.27 0.52
N ALA A 20 5.20 0.66 1.48
CA ALA A 20 6.11 0.52 2.62
C ALA A 20 5.82 -0.72 3.46
N PHE A 21 4.54 -1.01 3.74
CA PHE A 21 4.13 -2.26 4.40
C PHE A 21 4.61 -3.49 3.63
N GLY A 22 4.42 -3.52 2.31
CA GLY A 22 4.85 -4.63 1.47
C GLY A 22 6.36 -4.87 1.53
N ILE A 23 7.16 -3.81 1.47
CA ILE A 23 8.62 -3.88 1.60
C ILE A 23 9.02 -4.40 2.98
N CYS A 24 8.50 -3.82 4.07
CA CYS A 24 8.83 -4.23 5.43
C CYS A 24 8.44 -5.70 5.69
N LEU A 25 7.24 -6.09 5.26
CA LEU A 25 6.76 -7.45 5.45
C LEU A 25 7.58 -8.47 4.64
N SER A 26 7.93 -8.15 3.39
CA SER A 26 8.75 -9.02 2.54
C SER A 26 10.16 -9.22 3.11
N GLN A 27 10.79 -8.15 3.63
CA GLN A 27 12.07 -8.22 4.29
C GLN A 27 12.02 -9.11 5.54
N ARG A 28 10.99 -8.93 6.38
CA ARG A 28 10.80 -9.76 7.58
C ARG A 28 10.55 -11.24 7.25
N LEU A 29 9.81 -11.51 6.19
CA LEU A 29 9.48 -12.90 5.78
C LEU A 29 10.58 -13.54 4.92
N GLY A 30 11.60 -12.79 4.48
CA GLY A 30 12.64 -13.28 3.58
C GLY A 30 12.12 -13.71 2.22
N CYS A 31 11.12 -13.01 1.66
CA CYS A 31 10.48 -13.37 0.39
C CYS A 31 10.35 -12.14 -0.54
N SER A 32 9.98 -12.39 -1.80
CA SER A 32 9.70 -11.29 -2.75
C SER A 32 8.33 -10.66 -2.50
N VAL A 33 8.17 -9.39 -2.91
CA VAL A 33 6.87 -8.70 -2.91
C VAL A 33 6.44 -8.33 -4.33
N ILE A 34 5.17 -8.58 -4.63
CA ILE A 34 4.50 -8.17 -5.86
C ILE A 34 3.35 -7.22 -5.48
N PHE A 35 3.14 -6.16 -6.26
CA PHE A 35 2.10 -5.19 -5.99
C PHE A 35 0.99 -5.27 -7.04
N ASP A 36 -0.26 -5.41 -6.57
CA ASP A 36 -1.44 -5.22 -7.39
C ASP A 36 -1.74 -3.71 -7.46
N CYS A 37 -1.30 -3.10 -8.54
CA CYS A 37 -1.41 -1.66 -8.79
C CYS A 37 -2.65 -1.28 -9.61
N GLU A 38 -3.52 -2.24 -9.96
CA GLU A 38 -4.64 -2.02 -10.88
C GLU A 38 -6.00 -2.29 -10.23
N SER A 39 -6.16 -3.45 -9.55
CA SER A 39 -7.49 -3.86 -9.07
C SER A 39 -8.06 -2.94 -7.98
N GLY A 40 -7.21 -2.13 -7.35
CA GLY A 40 -7.57 -1.12 -6.37
C GLY A 40 -8.36 0.07 -6.96
N TYR A 41 -8.27 0.24 -8.27
CA TYR A 41 -8.80 1.41 -8.99
C TYR A 41 -9.94 1.09 -9.96
N TRP A 42 -10.25 -0.19 -10.20
CA TRP A 42 -11.32 -0.59 -11.15
C TRP A 42 -12.69 -0.01 -10.82
N ASP A 43 -12.99 0.16 -9.53
CA ASP A 43 -14.28 0.69 -9.05
C ASP A 43 -14.03 1.84 -8.05
N ASP A 44 -12.98 2.63 -8.23
CA ASP A 44 -12.69 3.74 -7.33
C ASP A 44 -13.68 4.89 -7.57
N PRO A 45 -14.53 5.24 -6.57
CA PRO A 45 -15.55 6.26 -6.72
C PRO A 45 -15.00 7.69 -6.91
N TYR A 46 -13.71 7.88 -6.63
CA TYR A 46 -13.04 9.19 -6.75
C TYR A 46 -12.20 9.32 -8.01
N GLY A 47 -12.18 8.29 -8.89
CA GLY A 47 -11.35 8.29 -10.10
C GLY A 47 -9.85 8.36 -9.86
N ARG A 48 -9.38 7.90 -8.68
CA ARG A 48 -7.96 7.91 -8.34
C ARG A 48 -7.19 6.92 -9.21
N GLN A 49 -5.89 7.18 -9.34
CA GLN A 49 -4.99 6.37 -10.14
C GLN A 49 -3.76 5.98 -9.34
N PHE A 50 -3.04 4.99 -9.83
CA PHE A 50 -1.75 4.60 -9.28
C PHE A 50 -0.68 5.64 -9.65
N LEU A 51 0.06 6.14 -8.67
CA LEU A 51 0.99 7.27 -8.80
C LEU A 51 2.44 6.94 -8.40
N LEU A 52 2.71 5.76 -7.83
CA LEU A 52 4.05 5.45 -7.32
C LEU A 52 5.09 5.25 -8.44
N ASP A 53 4.67 5.06 -9.68
CA ASP A 53 5.60 5.02 -10.85
C ASP A 53 6.33 6.36 -11.08
N GLU A 54 5.79 7.45 -10.51
CA GLU A 54 6.43 8.77 -10.61
C GLU A 54 7.58 8.97 -9.62
N PHE A 55 7.74 8.06 -8.66
CA PHE A 55 8.79 8.14 -7.66
C PHE A 55 10.08 7.49 -8.17
N PRO A 56 11.19 8.23 -8.30
CA PRO A 56 12.38 7.77 -9.02
C PRO A 56 13.09 6.58 -8.36
N HIS A 57 12.92 6.42 -7.05
CA HIS A 57 13.60 5.37 -6.27
C HIS A 57 12.69 4.17 -5.96
N ILE A 58 11.40 4.26 -6.28
CA ILE A 58 10.46 3.17 -6.07
C ILE A 58 10.57 2.17 -7.21
N LYS A 59 10.96 0.94 -6.89
CA LYS A 59 10.96 -0.18 -7.84
C LYS A 59 9.79 -1.11 -7.51
N ILE A 60 8.89 -1.30 -8.47
CA ILE A 60 7.66 -2.07 -8.28
C ILE A 60 7.62 -3.25 -9.23
N GLN A 61 7.54 -4.45 -8.67
CA GLN A 61 7.16 -5.63 -9.40
C GLN A 61 5.62 -5.71 -9.41
N LYS A 62 5.01 -5.43 -10.56
CA LYS A 62 3.54 -5.40 -10.69
C LYS A 62 2.97 -6.79 -10.91
N ALA A 63 1.81 -7.04 -10.29
CA ALA A 63 1.02 -8.24 -10.54
C ALA A 63 0.44 -8.21 -11.95
N SER A 64 0.43 -9.38 -12.61
CA SER A 64 -0.29 -9.53 -13.88
C SER A 64 -1.78 -9.77 -13.60
N LEU A 65 -2.63 -8.89 -14.08
CA LEU A 65 -4.08 -8.92 -13.87
C LEU A 65 -4.84 -9.05 -15.19
N PRO A 66 -6.08 -9.59 -15.16
CA PRO A 66 -6.90 -9.68 -16.36
C PRO A 66 -7.29 -8.29 -16.86
N ARG A 67 -7.23 -8.09 -18.21
CA ARG A 67 -7.56 -6.82 -18.86
C ARG A 67 -8.92 -6.82 -19.55
N THR A 68 -9.51 -7.98 -19.79
CA THR A 68 -10.82 -8.09 -20.40
C THR A 68 -11.95 -7.92 -19.38
N ARG A 69 -13.09 -7.37 -19.78
CA ARG A 69 -14.25 -7.19 -18.88
C ARG A 69 -14.68 -8.50 -18.22
N VAL A 70 -14.71 -9.60 -18.99
CA VAL A 70 -15.06 -10.94 -18.47
C VAL A 70 -14.00 -11.41 -17.48
N GLY A 71 -12.70 -11.28 -17.81
CA GLY A 71 -11.61 -11.65 -16.92
C GLY A 71 -11.63 -10.87 -15.61
N ILE A 72 -11.91 -9.57 -15.64
CA ILE A 72 -12.05 -8.74 -14.44
C ILE A 72 -13.24 -9.22 -13.58
N LEU A 73 -14.38 -9.54 -14.20
CA LEU A 73 -15.55 -10.05 -13.47
C LEU A 73 -15.24 -11.38 -12.80
N VAL A 74 -14.65 -12.33 -13.53
CA VAL A 74 -14.23 -13.63 -12.99
C VAL A 74 -13.22 -13.45 -11.86
N PHE A 75 -12.23 -12.59 -12.03
CA PHE A 75 -11.25 -12.27 -10.98
C PHE A 75 -11.92 -11.73 -9.71
N LYS A 76 -12.88 -10.80 -9.84
CA LYS A 76 -13.63 -10.24 -8.71
C LYS A 76 -14.43 -11.33 -7.97
N LEU A 77 -15.08 -12.25 -8.70
CA LEU A 77 -15.84 -13.36 -8.11
C LEU A 77 -14.92 -14.34 -7.37
N LEU A 78 -13.85 -14.81 -8.04
CA LEU A 78 -12.89 -15.72 -7.44
C LEU A 78 -12.22 -15.12 -6.20
N ARG A 79 -11.91 -13.81 -6.23
CA ARG A 79 -11.36 -13.09 -5.08
C ARG A 79 -12.34 -13.08 -3.90
N LYS A 80 -13.64 -12.79 -4.14
CA LYS A 80 -14.66 -12.83 -3.08
C LYS A 80 -14.76 -14.21 -2.45
N LEU A 81 -14.81 -15.26 -3.28
CA LEU A 81 -14.85 -16.65 -2.81
C LEU A 81 -13.58 -16.98 -1.99
N SER A 82 -12.41 -16.62 -2.50
CA SER A 82 -11.15 -16.89 -1.82
C SER A 82 -11.03 -16.14 -0.48
N ILE A 83 -11.51 -14.89 -0.39
CA ILE A 83 -11.61 -14.15 0.88
C ILE A 83 -12.49 -14.88 1.88
N PHE A 84 -13.66 -15.34 1.44
CA PHE A 84 -14.58 -16.10 2.29
C PHE A 84 -13.92 -17.40 2.80
N LEU A 85 -13.36 -18.22 1.91
CA LEU A 85 -12.67 -19.45 2.28
C LEU A 85 -11.47 -19.17 3.22
N SER A 86 -10.71 -18.12 2.95
CA SER A 86 -9.59 -17.72 3.80
C SER A 86 -10.02 -17.31 5.21
N SER A 87 -11.25 -16.80 5.39
CA SER A 87 -11.75 -16.44 6.72
C SER A 87 -12.04 -17.66 7.61
N LEU A 88 -12.23 -18.83 7.01
CA LEU A 88 -12.54 -20.08 7.71
C LEU A 88 -11.29 -20.81 8.25
N VAL A 89 -10.10 -20.38 7.87
CA VAL A 89 -8.85 -21.05 8.26
C VAL A 89 -7.98 -20.15 9.13
N PRO A 90 -7.08 -20.72 9.98
CA PRO A 90 -6.10 -19.95 10.72
C PRO A 90 -5.23 -19.06 9.83
N LEU A 91 -4.78 -17.92 10.36
CA LEU A 91 -4.10 -16.88 9.62
C LEU A 91 -2.92 -17.39 8.77
N LYS A 92 -2.13 -18.30 9.29
CA LYS A 92 -0.97 -18.91 8.59
C LYS A 92 -1.32 -19.66 7.29
N PHE A 93 -2.57 -20.09 7.14
CA PHE A 93 -3.05 -20.80 5.95
C PHE A 93 -3.87 -19.92 5.00
N ARG A 94 -4.05 -18.63 5.33
CA ARG A 94 -4.85 -17.74 4.50
C ARG A 94 -4.14 -17.37 3.21
N THR A 95 -4.86 -17.47 2.12
CA THR A 95 -4.44 -16.95 0.81
C THR A 95 -4.84 -15.49 0.62
N HIS A 96 -5.82 -15.00 1.37
CA HIS A 96 -6.22 -13.58 1.42
C HIS A 96 -6.22 -13.09 2.86
N VAL A 97 -5.52 -11.99 3.11
CA VAL A 97 -5.38 -11.37 4.42
C VAL A 97 -5.91 -9.95 4.37
N LEU A 98 -6.94 -9.69 5.16
CA LEU A 98 -7.58 -8.37 5.25
C LEU A 98 -7.07 -7.63 6.49
N GLU A 99 -6.75 -6.34 6.33
CA GLU A 99 -6.36 -5.48 7.47
C GLU A 99 -7.51 -5.38 8.49
N GLY A 100 -8.75 -5.38 8.01
CA GLY A 100 -9.93 -5.13 8.82
C GLY A 100 -10.17 -3.64 9.01
N THR A 101 -10.09 -3.14 10.26
CA THR A 101 -10.28 -1.71 10.54
C THR A 101 -9.08 -0.92 10.03
N PRO A 102 -9.28 0.08 9.14
CA PRO A 102 -8.20 0.94 8.65
C PRO A 102 -7.45 1.61 9.81
N THR A 103 -6.16 1.84 9.64
CA THR A 103 -5.25 2.49 10.60
C THR A 103 -4.96 1.72 11.90
N ARG A 104 -5.67 0.62 12.18
CA ARG A 104 -5.38 -0.21 13.35
C ARG A 104 -4.19 -1.12 13.08
N TYR A 105 -3.16 -1.00 13.90
CA TYR A 105 -2.00 -1.91 13.85
C TYR A 105 -2.42 -3.36 14.16
N ARG A 106 -2.02 -4.29 13.31
CA ARG A 106 -2.31 -5.71 13.41
C ARG A 106 -1.00 -6.51 13.54
N PRO A 107 -0.42 -6.58 14.74
CA PRO A 107 0.82 -7.34 14.98
C PRO A 107 0.65 -8.82 14.65
N ASP A 108 -0.55 -9.37 14.88
CA ASP A 108 -0.89 -10.74 14.52
C ASP A 108 -0.71 -11.02 13.02
N ILE A 109 -1.03 -10.06 12.14
CA ILE A 109 -0.78 -10.17 10.70
C ILE A 109 0.70 -9.98 10.39
N PHE A 110 1.31 -8.94 10.95
CA PHE A 110 2.68 -8.56 10.61
C PHE A 110 3.71 -9.59 11.06
N TYR A 111 3.56 -10.14 12.27
CA TYR A 111 4.47 -11.13 12.85
C TYR A 111 4.08 -12.60 12.58
N SER A 112 3.01 -12.84 11.82
CA SER A 112 2.63 -14.21 11.43
C SER A 112 3.61 -14.81 10.44
N SER A 113 3.68 -16.14 10.43
CA SER A 113 4.23 -16.91 9.32
C SER A 113 3.12 -17.34 8.38
N TYR A 114 3.42 -17.50 7.10
CA TYR A 114 2.44 -17.91 6.09
C TYR A 114 2.94 -19.15 5.34
N VAL A 115 2.04 -20.11 5.13
CA VAL A 115 2.36 -21.35 4.37
C VAL A 115 2.25 -21.11 2.88
N PHE A 116 1.24 -20.36 2.47
CA PHE A 116 0.99 -20.03 1.05
C PHE A 116 1.50 -18.62 0.72
N ASN A 117 1.40 -18.24 -0.54
CA ASN A 117 1.70 -16.89 -1.02
C ASN A 117 0.48 -15.98 -0.79
N PRO A 118 0.40 -15.23 0.32
CA PRO A 118 -0.79 -14.48 0.68
C PRO A 118 -0.94 -13.20 -0.13
N TYR A 119 -2.20 -12.81 -0.32
CA TYR A 119 -2.62 -11.55 -0.94
C TYR A 119 -3.18 -10.63 0.14
N PHE A 120 -2.49 -9.52 0.40
CA PHE A 120 -2.82 -8.55 1.44
C PHE A 120 -3.69 -7.43 0.92
N MET A 121 -4.79 -7.13 1.63
CA MET A 121 -5.77 -6.12 1.28
C MET A 121 -6.03 -5.20 2.47
N GLY A 122 -5.70 -3.92 2.32
CA GLY A 122 -5.87 -2.90 3.35
C GLY A 122 -5.17 -1.61 2.97
N TYR A 123 -5.22 -0.63 3.87
CA TYR A 123 -4.48 0.64 3.74
C TYR A 123 -3.12 0.58 4.42
N TRP A 124 -2.97 -0.26 5.45
CA TRP A 124 -1.74 -0.49 6.22
C TRP A 124 -1.13 0.80 6.79
N ALA A 125 -1.99 1.75 7.16
CA ALA A 125 -1.63 3.13 7.48
C ALA A 125 -1.08 3.32 8.91
N SER A 126 -0.57 2.27 9.55
CA SER A 126 0.07 2.39 10.85
C SER A 126 1.60 2.50 10.70
N TYR A 127 2.20 3.54 11.29
CA TYR A 127 3.66 3.72 11.33
C TYR A 127 4.39 2.53 11.97
N ARG A 128 3.71 1.76 12.83
CA ARG A 128 4.30 0.60 13.52
C ARG A 128 4.76 -0.50 12.58
N TYR A 129 4.19 -0.60 11.38
CA TYR A 129 4.67 -1.53 10.35
C TYR A 129 6.04 -1.13 9.78
N LEU A 130 6.44 0.13 9.95
CA LEU A 130 7.59 0.74 9.28
C LEU A 130 8.81 0.89 10.20
N GLN A 131 8.65 0.70 11.50
CA GLN A 131 9.66 1.02 12.52
C GLN A 131 11.03 0.34 12.28
N GLU A 132 11.03 -0.91 11.83
CA GLU A 132 12.26 -1.68 11.61
C GLU A 132 13.02 -1.28 10.33
N SER A 133 12.36 -0.58 9.41
CA SER A 133 12.89 -0.24 8.08
C SER A 133 12.85 1.27 7.77
N GLU A 134 12.65 2.12 8.75
CA GLU A 134 12.40 3.56 8.58
C GLU A 134 13.48 4.27 7.74
N LEU A 135 14.75 4.02 8.00
CA LEU A 135 15.86 4.69 7.29
C LEU A 135 15.91 4.32 5.80
N SER A 136 15.71 3.05 5.47
CA SER A 136 15.69 2.60 4.08
C SER A 136 14.46 3.13 3.34
N LEU A 137 13.30 3.17 4.02
CA LEU A 137 12.07 3.71 3.45
C LEU A 137 12.15 5.20 3.20
N ARG A 138 12.75 6.00 4.08
CA ARG A 138 12.94 7.45 3.87
C ARG A 138 13.67 7.77 2.56
N ARG A 139 14.63 6.93 2.17
CA ARG A 139 15.35 7.08 0.89
C ARG A 139 14.49 6.67 -0.30
N LEU A 140 13.77 5.56 -0.18
CA LEU A 140 12.92 5.04 -1.25
C LEU A 140 11.72 5.94 -1.54
N LEU A 141 11.14 6.55 -0.51
CA LEU A 141 9.93 7.37 -0.59
C LEU A 141 10.22 8.86 -0.82
N GLN A 142 11.45 9.22 -1.17
CA GLN A 142 11.75 10.60 -1.56
C GLN A 142 10.89 10.99 -2.77
N PRO A 143 10.13 12.09 -2.67
CA PRO A 143 9.32 12.55 -3.77
C PRO A 143 10.23 12.91 -4.97
N PRO A 144 9.69 12.82 -6.20
CA PRO A 144 10.41 13.32 -7.36
C PRO A 144 10.75 14.80 -7.14
N GLU A 145 11.93 15.21 -7.59
CA GLU A 145 12.26 16.63 -7.62
C GLU A 145 11.13 17.39 -8.33
N PRO A 146 10.63 18.48 -7.73
CA PRO A 146 9.54 19.22 -8.33
C PRO A 146 10.02 19.69 -9.71
N LYS A 147 9.59 19.02 -10.78
CA LYS A 147 9.60 19.64 -12.09
C LYS A 147 8.87 20.97 -11.85
N GLN A 148 9.55 22.08 -12.07
CA GLN A 148 9.10 23.44 -11.78
C GLN A 148 7.74 23.75 -12.43
N SER A 149 6.70 23.12 -11.95
CA SER A 149 5.34 23.52 -12.22
C SER A 149 5.06 24.58 -11.18
N GLU A 150 4.86 25.82 -11.64
CA GLU A 150 4.46 26.96 -10.80
C GLU A 150 3.34 26.61 -9.82
N ILE A 151 2.48 25.66 -10.17
CA ILE A 151 1.38 25.16 -9.34
C ILE A 151 1.90 24.42 -8.11
N ILE A 152 2.91 23.55 -8.25
CA ILE A 152 3.51 22.82 -7.11
C ILE A 152 4.25 23.79 -6.20
N LEU A 153 5.00 24.74 -6.76
CA LEU A 153 5.68 25.77 -5.98
C LEU A 153 4.69 26.67 -5.21
N ARG A 154 3.54 27.00 -5.82
CA ARG A 154 2.47 27.74 -5.13
C ARG A 154 1.82 26.92 -4.02
N LEU A 155 1.58 25.61 -4.22
CA LEU A 155 1.02 24.72 -3.19
C LEU A 155 2.01 24.51 -2.04
N VAL A 156 3.28 24.27 -2.32
CA VAL A 156 4.33 24.13 -1.29
C VAL A 156 4.48 25.41 -0.48
N LYS A 157 4.53 26.59 -1.15
CA LYS A 157 4.54 27.90 -0.45
C LYS A 157 3.29 28.11 0.41
N LYS A 158 2.11 27.74 -0.08
CA LYS A 158 0.86 27.88 0.66
C LYS A 158 0.82 26.98 1.90
N VAL A 159 1.30 25.75 1.79
CA VAL A 159 1.43 24.82 2.92
C VAL A 159 2.47 25.32 3.92
N GLN A 160 3.63 25.79 3.48
CA GLN A 160 4.66 26.38 4.35
C GLN A 160 4.14 27.63 5.09
N LEU A 161 3.39 28.50 4.43
CA LEU A 161 2.77 29.67 5.07
C LEU A 161 1.73 29.27 6.12
N CYS A 162 0.90 28.26 5.86
CA CYS A 162 -0.05 27.75 6.85
C CYS A 162 0.63 27.17 8.11
N PHE A 163 1.82 26.57 7.97
CA PHE A 163 2.61 26.07 9.11
C PHE A 163 3.35 27.20 9.85
N LEU A 164 3.71 28.29 9.17
CA LEU A 164 4.38 29.44 9.80
C LEU A 164 3.39 30.38 10.53
N ASP A 165 2.13 30.45 10.07
CA ASP A 165 1.08 31.25 10.72
C ASP A 165 0.43 30.55 11.93
N SER A 166 0.64 29.26 12.12
CA SER A 166 0.27 28.56 13.35
C SER A 166 1.27 28.86 14.46
N LYS A 167 1.39 30.12 14.90
CA LYS A 167 2.02 30.47 16.17
C LYS A 167 1.22 29.81 17.28
N ILE A 168 1.76 28.72 17.84
CA ILE A 168 1.31 28.16 19.11
C ILE A 168 1.37 29.28 20.14
N PRO A 169 0.26 29.64 20.81
CA PRO A 169 0.32 30.59 21.91
C PRO A 169 1.24 30.02 22.98
N LYS A 170 2.27 30.77 23.34
CA LYS A 170 3.07 30.47 24.53
C LYS A 170 2.15 30.60 25.73
N LEU A 171 1.89 29.48 26.42
CA LEU A 171 1.45 29.45 27.79
C LEU A 171 2.60 29.84 28.73
#